data_20eebd6da42148f30948503cca6463af
#
_entry.id   20eebd6da42148f30948503cca6463af
#
_cell.length_a   1.000
_cell.length_b   1.000
_cell.length_c   1.000
_cell.angle_alpha   90.00
_cell.angle_beta   90.00
_cell.angle_gamma   90.00
#
_symmetry.space_group_name_H-M   'P 1'
#
loop_
_entity.id
_entity.type
_entity.pdbx_description
1 polymer ?
#
loop_
_entity_poly.entity_id
_entity_poly.type
_entity_poly.pdbx_seq_one_letter_code
_entity_poly.pdbx_strand_id
1 'polypeptide(L)'
;MKKPILAYIPAVIANNSVFAAHPINQQLNCTRNSVATRINKDGLIEEVSSGLPRQDWGDGKCPSLLLEPERINLLEYSEDLTNAVWTLLSDGTGSNPAVTSNYSVAPNGTNTADRVVFDKGSGTSGSDYSIIRQDVSGTTQRVSSIYMKSNTNENYNIGVDDAGTVDVVTVTPQWQRFEHSGSAKFRLQLSLRQSQTSDFADVSIWGGQLEDGTYPTSYIKTEASTLTREKDSATGWSGNWIDNADLSEGSFFVDVTPFNSGNQTTIGLSDGSDSNKIILVFQANGTQVRVFSSGGVSSFLNLTFDQRNKIAVTFKENEYKFFINGALVGSDTSATVPPGMDRLNFSNRTASTDFFEGKVHDIRVYDYVLAESEAIKLTT
;
A
#
# COMPACT_ATOMS: atom_id res chain seq x y z
N MET A 1 -20.16 2.26 -25.48
CA MET A 1 -18.84 2.85 -25.13
C MET A 1 -17.84 2.50 -26.25
N LYS A 2 -17.21 3.49 -26.87
CA LYS A 2 -16.10 3.27 -27.81
C LYS A 2 -14.86 2.81 -27.05
N LYS A 3 -13.84 2.32 -27.74
CA LYS A 3 -12.56 1.95 -27.11
C LYS A 3 -11.86 3.19 -26.55
N PRO A 4 -11.18 3.08 -25.40
CA PRO A 4 -10.29 4.15 -24.93
C PRO A 4 -9.09 4.31 -25.86
N ILE A 5 -8.51 5.50 -25.92
CA ILE A 5 -7.24 5.74 -26.63
C ILE A 5 -6.04 5.24 -25.81
N LEU A 6 -6.19 5.19 -24.48
CA LEU A 6 -5.29 4.54 -23.55
C LEU A 6 -6.08 3.66 -22.60
N ALA A 7 -5.60 2.44 -22.35
CA ALA A 7 -6.03 1.61 -21.23
C ALA A 7 -4.81 0.96 -20.59
N TYR A 8 -4.61 1.22 -19.32
CA TYR A 8 -3.61 0.58 -18.49
C TYR A 8 -4.30 -0.36 -17.49
N ILE A 9 -4.17 -1.65 -17.73
CA ILE A 9 -4.76 -2.70 -16.89
C ILE A 9 -3.61 -3.62 -16.43
N PRO A 10 -3.21 -3.61 -15.17
CA PRO A 10 -2.08 -4.38 -14.66
C PRO A 10 -2.18 -5.89 -14.84
N ALA A 11 -3.39 -6.41 -15.09
CA ALA A 11 -3.61 -7.83 -15.36
C ALA A 11 -3.04 -8.31 -16.70
N VAL A 12 -2.67 -7.41 -17.61
CA VAL A 12 -2.08 -7.76 -18.92
C VAL A 12 -0.56 -7.75 -18.79
N ILE A 13 0.04 -8.94 -18.71
CA ILE A 13 1.49 -9.10 -18.59
C ILE A 13 2.04 -9.82 -19.81
N ALA A 14 3.15 -9.31 -20.38
CA ALA A 14 4.04 -10.09 -21.20
C ALA A 14 5.50 -9.80 -20.79
N ASN A 15 6.31 -10.84 -20.62
CA ASN A 15 7.75 -10.76 -20.35
C ASN A 15 8.16 -9.88 -19.15
N ASN A 16 7.47 -10.02 -17.99
CA ASN A 16 7.73 -9.26 -16.76
C ASN A 16 7.54 -7.74 -16.88
N SER A 17 6.90 -7.26 -17.92
CA SER A 17 6.55 -5.86 -18.08
C SER A 17 5.04 -5.69 -18.01
N VAL A 18 4.58 -4.59 -17.41
CA VAL A 18 3.18 -4.23 -17.40
C VAL A 18 2.90 -3.42 -18.65
N PHE A 19 2.05 -3.95 -19.52
CA PHE A 19 1.70 -3.30 -20.79
C PHE A 19 0.35 -2.61 -20.70
N ALA A 20 0.25 -1.50 -21.41
CA ALA A 20 -1.06 -0.93 -21.71
C ALA A 20 -1.83 -1.87 -22.66
N ALA A 21 -3.11 -2.04 -22.40
CA ALA A 21 -3.96 -2.83 -23.30
C ALA A 21 -4.13 -2.16 -24.67
N HIS A 22 -3.84 -0.84 -24.76
CA HIS A 22 -3.88 -0.08 -25.99
C HIS A 22 -3.19 1.29 -25.81
N PRO A 23 -2.25 1.68 -26.68
CA PRO A 23 -1.61 0.89 -27.73
C PRO A 23 -0.66 -0.18 -27.17
N ILE A 24 -0.55 -1.28 -27.89
CA ILE A 24 0.07 -2.55 -27.44
C ILE A 24 1.58 -2.44 -27.10
N ASN A 25 2.27 -1.41 -27.50
CA ASN A 25 3.73 -1.34 -27.49
C ASN A 25 4.32 -0.34 -26.47
N GLN A 26 3.55 0.22 -25.56
CA GLN A 26 4.06 1.19 -24.60
C GLN A 26 4.12 0.58 -23.20
N GLN A 27 5.30 0.57 -22.62
CA GLN A 27 5.57 0.10 -21.27
C GLN A 27 5.46 1.26 -20.27
N LEU A 28 4.86 1.02 -19.12
CA LEU A 28 4.99 1.90 -17.97
C LEU A 28 6.46 1.88 -17.51
N ASN A 29 7.08 3.03 -17.48
CA ASN A 29 8.45 3.14 -16.97
C ASN A 29 8.41 3.22 -15.46
N CYS A 30 8.71 2.09 -14.80
CA CYS A 30 8.83 2.01 -13.35
C CYS A 30 10.30 1.97 -12.96
N THR A 31 10.70 2.79 -12.01
CA THR A 31 12.04 2.77 -11.42
C THR A 31 11.94 2.57 -9.91
N ARG A 32 12.80 1.72 -9.39
CA ARG A 32 13.08 1.51 -7.97
C ARG A 32 14.49 0.94 -7.87
N ASN A 33 15.38 1.60 -7.15
CA ASN A 33 16.79 1.22 -7.06
C ASN A 33 17.08 0.17 -5.97
N SER A 34 16.06 -0.55 -5.52
CA SER A 34 16.17 -1.64 -4.54
C SER A 34 15.30 -2.82 -4.93
N VAL A 35 15.55 -3.98 -4.32
CA VAL A 35 14.59 -5.09 -4.26
C VAL A 35 13.37 -4.65 -3.44
N ALA A 36 12.21 -5.20 -3.72
CA ALA A 36 10.98 -5.05 -2.93
C ALA A 36 10.15 -6.33 -2.98
N THR A 37 9.14 -6.45 -2.14
CA THR A 37 8.24 -7.59 -2.15
C THR A 37 6.86 -7.25 -2.69
N ARG A 38 6.12 -8.27 -3.08
CA ARG A 38 4.70 -8.25 -3.45
C ARG A 38 4.02 -9.53 -3.01
N ILE A 39 2.72 -9.57 -3.04
CA ILE A 39 1.97 -10.84 -3.00
C ILE A 39 1.84 -11.34 -4.44
N ASN A 40 2.25 -12.58 -4.70
CA ASN A 40 2.12 -13.20 -6.01
C ASN A 40 0.73 -13.83 -6.21
N LYS A 41 0.48 -14.40 -7.39
CA LYS A 41 -0.81 -15.02 -7.74
C LYS A 41 -1.19 -16.22 -6.86
N ASP A 42 -0.23 -16.84 -6.20
CA ASP A 42 -0.41 -17.99 -5.32
C ASP A 42 -0.60 -17.56 -3.84
N GLY A 43 -0.66 -16.23 -3.58
CA GLY A 43 -0.83 -15.64 -2.25
C GLY A 43 0.45 -15.60 -1.42
N LEU A 44 1.61 -15.88 -2.04
CA LEU A 44 2.89 -15.87 -1.35
C LEU A 44 3.61 -14.52 -1.50
N ILE A 45 4.34 -14.14 -0.48
CA ILE A 45 5.27 -13.00 -0.55
C ILE A 45 6.46 -13.40 -1.41
N GLU A 46 6.76 -12.63 -2.45
CA GLU A 46 7.92 -12.85 -3.30
C GLU A 46 8.69 -11.55 -3.56
N GLU A 47 9.98 -11.67 -3.81
CA GLU A 47 10.85 -10.57 -4.16
C GLU A 47 10.68 -10.17 -5.63
N VAL A 48 10.70 -8.86 -5.88
CA VAL A 48 10.72 -8.24 -7.21
C VAL A 48 12.01 -7.45 -7.35
N SER A 49 12.78 -7.74 -8.39
CA SER A 49 14.06 -7.10 -8.64
C SER A 49 13.94 -5.57 -8.80
N SER A 50 15.06 -4.88 -8.54
CA SER A 50 15.23 -3.46 -8.84
C SER A 50 14.77 -3.11 -10.26
N GLY A 51 14.10 -1.97 -10.42
CA GLY A 51 13.63 -1.47 -11.72
C GLY A 51 12.40 -2.16 -12.31
N LEU A 52 11.87 -3.22 -11.68
CA LEU A 52 10.67 -3.90 -12.16
C LEU A 52 9.41 -3.42 -11.43
N PRO A 53 8.29 -3.23 -12.15
CA PRO A 53 7.00 -2.89 -11.54
C PRO A 53 6.48 -4.05 -10.69
N ARG A 54 5.81 -3.73 -9.59
CA ARG A 54 5.21 -4.71 -8.70
C ARG A 54 3.74 -4.93 -9.05
N GLN A 55 3.43 -6.09 -9.59
CA GLN A 55 2.06 -6.56 -9.75
C GLN A 55 1.66 -7.35 -8.51
N ASP A 56 0.90 -6.70 -7.63
CA ASP A 56 0.45 -7.24 -6.36
C ASP A 56 -0.92 -7.90 -6.49
N TRP A 57 -1.05 -9.12 -5.96
CA TRP A 57 -2.27 -9.93 -5.98
C TRP A 57 -2.97 -9.98 -4.61
N GLY A 58 -2.51 -9.16 -3.65
CA GLY A 58 -3.05 -9.15 -2.29
C GLY A 58 -4.55 -8.83 -2.20
N ASP A 59 -5.13 -8.21 -3.24
CA ASP A 59 -6.56 -7.88 -3.29
C ASP A 59 -7.41 -8.97 -3.97
N GLY A 60 -6.82 -10.10 -4.37
CA GLY A 60 -7.54 -11.25 -4.88
C GLY A 60 -7.24 -11.63 -6.34
N LYS A 61 -8.27 -11.79 -7.20
CA LYS A 61 -8.17 -12.48 -8.49
C LYS A 61 -7.43 -11.73 -9.60
N CYS A 62 -7.31 -10.41 -9.50
CA CYS A 62 -6.64 -9.56 -10.48
C CYS A 62 -5.52 -8.78 -9.81
N PRO A 63 -4.33 -8.69 -10.42
CA PRO A 63 -3.25 -7.90 -9.87
C PRO A 63 -3.55 -6.41 -9.98
N SER A 64 -2.94 -5.64 -9.08
CA SER A 64 -2.82 -4.20 -9.15
C SER A 64 -1.35 -3.79 -9.30
N LEU A 65 -1.08 -2.62 -9.86
CA LEU A 65 0.24 -2.01 -9.75
C LEU A 65 0.37 -1.43 -8.34
N LEU A 66 1.34 -1.93 -7.57
CA LEU A 66 1.63 -1.44 -6.22
C LEU A 66 2.71 -0.36 -6.31
N LEU A 67 2.39 0.83 -5.82
CA LEU A 67 3.28 1.99 -5.73
C LEU A 67 3.39 2.44 -4.28
N GLU A 68 4.58 2.35 -3.71
CA GLU A 68 4.85 2.69 -2.31
C GLU A 68 6.00 3.67 -2.18
N PRO A 69 5.98 4.54 -1.14
CA PRO A 69 7.07 5.44 -0.82
C PRO A 69 8.33 4.67 -0.39
N GLU A 70 9.45 5.39 -0.27
CA GLU A 70 10.62 4.87 0.41
C GLU A 70 10.27 4.52 1.87
N ARG A 71 10.76 3.37 2.33
CA ARG A 71 10.63 2.91 3.72
C ARG A 71 11.87 2.15 4.16
N ILE A 72 12.13 2.23 5.45
CA ILE A 72 13.21 1.51 6.12
C ILE A 72 12.57 0.55 7.12
N ASN A 73 12.89 -0.74 7.04
CA ASN A 73 12.65 -1.62 8.17
C ASN A 73 13.74 -1.37 9.20
N LEU A 74 13.34 -0.83 10.35
CA LEU A 74 14.22 -0.43 11.45
C LEU A 74 14.64 -1.61 12.35
N LEU A 75 13.96 -2.77 12.21
CA LEU A 75 14.34 -3.99 12.91
C LEU A 75 15.47 -4.68 12.16
N GLU A 76 16.38 -5.30 12.92
CA GLU A 76 17.38 -6.23 12.41
C GLU A 76 16.84 -7.66 12.54
N TYR A 77 17.37 -8.61 11.74
CA TYR A 77 17.00 -10.03 11.81
C TYR A 77 15.49 -10.26 11.82
N SER A 78 14.80 -9.71 10.84
CA SER A 78 13.34 -9.71 10.76
C SER A 78 12.69 -11.11 10.65
N GLU A 79 13.49 -12.15 10.31
CA GLU A 79 13.05 -13.55 10.18
C GLU A 79 13.74 -14.47 11.20
N ASP A 80 14.72 -14.00 11.99
CA ASP A 80 15.46 -14.79 12.97
C ASP A 80 15.24 -14.26 14.39
N LEU A 81 14.22 -14.77 15.05
CA LEU A 81 13.87 -14.39 16.42
C LEU A 81 14.76 -15.06 17.48
N THR A 82 15.67 -15.95 17.07
CA THR A 82 16.66 -16.53 17.98
C THR A 82 17.88 -15.61 18.18
N ASN A 83 18.03 -14.60 17.31
CA ASN A 83 19.13 -13.65 17.40
C ASN A 83 19.03 -12.81 18.68
N ALA A 84 20.18 -12.49 19.28
CA ALA A 84 20.28 -11.76 20.55
C ALA A 84 19.71 -10.32 20.52
N VAL A 85 19.46 -9.73 19.35
CA VAL A 85 18.78 -8.44 19.22
C VAL A 85 17.31 -8.51 19.66
N TRP A 86 16.73 -9.73 19.60
CA TRP A 86 15.40 -10.01 20.14
C TRP A 86 15.51 -10.36 21.63
N THR A 87 15.03 -9.46 22.46
CA THR A 87 15.07 -9.62 23.92
C THR A 87 13.87 -10.43 24.40
N LEU A 88 14.14 -11.51 25.16
CA LEU A 88 13.15 -12.35 25.80
C LEU A 88 13.02 -11.96 27.26
N LEU A 89 11.81 -11.72 27.74
CA LEU A 89 11.52 -11.23 29.10
C LEU A 89 10.37 -11.98 29.72
N SER A 90 10.45 -12.18 31.03
CA SER A 90 9.34 -12.66 31.86
C SER A 90 9.41 -12.07 33.26
N ASP A 91 8.29 -12.06 33.96
CA ASP A 91 8.22 -11.73 35.37
C ASP A 91 7.01 -12.42 36.02
N GLY A 92 6.92 -12.35 37.33
CA GLY A 92 5.84 -12.98 38.13
C GLY A 92 5.78 -14.50 37.96
N THR A 93 4.65 -14.99 37.52
CA THR A 93 4.44 -16.43 37.24
C THR A 93 4.84 -16.85 35.82
N GLY A 94 5.24 -15.88 34.98
CA GLY A 94 5.58 -16.11 33.58
C GLY A 94 6.97 -16.72 33.39
N SER A 95 7.21 -17.26 32.20
CA SER A 95 8.52 -17.72 31.73
C SER A 95 8.93 -17.00 30.46
N ASN A 96 10.26 -16.90 30.20
CA ASN A 96 10.74 -16.36 28.96
C ASN A 96 10.19 -17.15 27.76
N PRO A 97 9.77 -16.50 26.68
CA PRO A 97 9.36 -17.21 25.48
C PRO A 97 10.43 -18.21 25.00
N ALA A 98 10.02 -19.42 24.65
CA ALA A 98 10.90 -20.39 24.04
C ALA A 98 10.85 -20.25 22.51
N VAL A 99 11.99 -19.95 21.87
CA VAL A 99 12.08 -19.75 20.43
C VAL A 99 12.77 -20.95 19.77
N THR A 100 12.17 -21.44 18.66
CA THR A 100 12.75 -22.50 17.82
C THR A 100 12.81 -21.98 16.38
N SER A 101 14.01 -21.85 15.83
CA SER A 101 14.22 -21.32 14.49
C SER A 101 13.73 -22.25 13.38
N ASN A 102 13.28 -21.67 12.28
CA ASN A 102 12.93 -22.36 11.02
C ASN A 102 11.94 -23.53 11.22
N TYR A 103 10.94 -23.33 12.07
CA TYR A 103 10.01 -24.38 12.50
C TYR A 103 8.94 -24.70 11.47
N SER A 104 8.45 -23.69 10.72
CA SER A 104 7.34 -23.88 9.79
C SER A 104 7.49 -23.07 8.51
N VAL A 105 6.69 -23.46 7.50
CA VAL A 105 6.62 -22.72 6.23
C VAL A 105 6.04 -21.32 6.48
N ALA A 106 6.78 -20.30 6.07
CA ALA A 106 6.48 -18.89 6.18
C ALA A 106 5.56 -18.39 5.04
N PRO A 107 5.04 -17.15 5.14
CA PRO A 107 4.23 -16.54 4.08
C PRO A 107 4.91 -16.39 2.72
N ASN A 108 6.24 -16.50 2.65
CA ASN A 108 7.01 -16.51 1.39
C ASN A 108 7.21 -17.91 0.79
N GLY A 109 6.64 -18.95 1.41
CA GLY A 109 6.74 -20.34 0.96
C GLY A 109 8.05 -21.07 1.39
N THR A 110 8.96 -20.40 2.10
CA THR A 110 10.19 -21.00 2.63
C THR A 110 10.02 -21.48 4.07
N ASN A 111 10.85 -22.42 4.52
CA ASN A 111 10.80 -22.90 5.90
C ASN A 111 11.64 -22.00 6.83
N THR A 112 11.23 -20.76 7.01
CA THR A 112 11.95 -19.71 7.75
C THR A 112 11.14 -19.07 8.88
N ALA A 113 9.93 -19.55 9.16
CA ALA A 113 9.15 -19.05 10.28
C ALA A 113 9.58 -19.70 11.59
N ASP A 114 9.82 -18.89 12.61
CA ASP A 114 10.21 -19.34 13.93
C ASP A 114 8.98 -19.68 14.78
N ARG A 115 9.09 -20.73 15.61
CA ARG A 115 8.10 -21.04 16.65
C ARG A 115 8.44 -20.28 17.90
N VAL A 116 7.45 -19.62 18.46
CA VAL A 116 7.55 -18.96 19.77
C VAL A 116 6.46 -19.52 20.67
N VAL A 117 6.89 -20.06 21.82
CA VAL A 117 5.99 -20.54 22.88
C VAL A 117 6.04 -19.54 24.01
N PHE A 118 4.94 -18.86 24.25
CA PHE A 118 4.75 -17.93 25.34
C PHE A 118 4.03 -18.61 26.51
N ASP A 119 4.41 -18.30 27.74
CA ASP A 119 3.72 -18.72 28.95
C ASP A 119 3.82 -17.61 30.00
N LYS A 120 2.71 -16.92 30.29
CA LYS A 120 2.67 -15.92 31.36
C LYS A 120 2.28 -16.51 32.72
N GLY A 121 2.03 -17.82 32.74
CA GLY A 121 1.53 -18.50 33.94
C GLY A 121 0.09 -18.14 34.25
N SER A 122 -0.40 -18.64 35.38
CA SER A 122 -1.79 -18.45 35.84
C SER A 122 -2.03 -17.18 36.65
N GLY A 123 -1.01 -16.34 36.82
CA GLY A 123 -1.13 -15.09 37.57
C GLY A 123 -1.97 -14.05 36.82
N THR A 124 -2.59 -13.15 37.59
CA THR A 124 -3.47 -12.08 37.10
C THR A 124 -2.91 -10.68 37.35
N SER A 125 -1.70 -10.60 37.89
CA SER A 125 -0.98 -9.33 38.08
C SER A 125 -0.44 -8.75 36.75
N GLY A 126 -0.34 -7.45 36.65
CA GLY A 126 0.37 -6.79 35.54
C GLY A 126 1.86 -7.15 35.47
N SER A 127 2.41 -7.81 36.52
CA SER A 127 3.78 -8.35 36.51
C SER A 127 3.87 -9.78 35.97
N ASP A 128 2.76 -10.44 35.71
CA ASP A 128 2.76 -11.78 35.12
C ASP A 128 2.83 -11.63 33.59
N TYR A 129 4.01 -11.88 33.00
CA TYR A 129 4.18 -11.73 31.54
C TYR A 129 5.22 -12.67 30.93
N SER A 130 5.07 -12.86 29.64
CA SER A 130 6.00 -13.51 28.71
C SER A 130 6.10 -12.64 27.45
N ILE A 131 7.27 -12.13 27.13
CA ILE A 131 7.48 -11.07 26.13
C ILE A 131 8.68 -11.38 25.24
N ILE A 132 8.53 -11.13 23.91
CA ILE A 132 9.62 -10.99 22.96
C ILE A 132 9.55 -9.61 22.34
N ARG A 133 10.70 -8.92 22.22
CA ARG A 133 10.75 -7.58 21.64
C ARG A 133 12.10 -7.24 21.03
N GLN A 134 12.07 -6.26 20.12
CA GLN A 134 13.27 -5.56 19.66
C GLN A 134 13.07 -4.05 19.79
N ASP A 135 14.01 -3.39 20.45
CA ASP A 135 14.02 -1.93 20.64
C ASP A 135 14.86 -1.26 19.55
N VAL A 136 14.42 -0.11 19.07
CA VAL A 136 15.14 0.72 18.11
C VAL A 136 15.35 2.14 18.65
N SER A 137 16.30 2.88 18.12
CA SER A 137 16.56 4.25 18.53
C SER A 137 15.51 5.23 18.02
N GLY A 138 15.32 6.34 18.77
CA GLY A 138 14.39 7.42 18.42
C GLY A 138 12.93 7.06 18.63
N THR A 139 12.10 8.09 18.67
CA THR A 139 10.64 7.99 18.86
C THR A 139 9.95 8.90 17.85
N THR A 140 9.26 8.31 16.89
CA THR A 140 8.49 9.02 15.85
C THR A 140 7.15 8.34 15.64
N GLN A 141 6.32 8.89 14.76
CA GLN A 141 5.15 8.19 14.25
C GLN A 141 5.63 6.96 13.47
N ARG A 142 5.33 5.77 13.99
CA ARG A 142 5.74 4.50 13.39
C ARG A 142 4.59 3.51 13.34
N VAL A 143 4.75 2.55 12.46
CA VAL A 143 3.89 1.37 12.38
C VAL A 143 4.77 0.13 12.46
N SER A 144 4.36 -0.83 13.29
CA SER A 144 4.94 -2.17 13.29
C SER A 144 4.01 -3.13 12.58
N SER A 145 4.58 -4.15 11.97
CA SER A 145 3.82 -5.26 11.40
C SER A 145 4.58 -6.57 11.57
N ILE A 146 3.81 -7.67 11.68
CA ILE A 146 4.38 -9.00 11.87
C ILE A 146 3.38 -10.07 11.42
N TYR A 147 3.87 -11.17 10.89
CA TYR A 147 3.04 -12.31 10.51
C TYR A 147 3.03 -13.35 11.62
N MET A 148 1.83 -13.80 11.99
CA MET A 148 1.66 -14.85 12.99
C MET A 148 0.59 -15.85 12.58
N LYS A 149 0.77 -17.11 13.01
CA LYS A 149 -0.27 -18.15 13.00
C LYS A 149 -0.15 -19.03 14.23
N SER A 150 -1.26 -19.60 14.71
CA SER A 150 -1.26 -20.63 15.73
C SER A 150 -0.67 -21.95 15.17
N ASN A 151 0.12 -22.64 15.98
CA ASN A 151 0.64 -23.96 15.66
C ASN A 151 -0.31 -25.09 16.14
N THR A 152 -1.41 -24.74 16.76
CA THR A 152 -2.46 -25.64 17.23
C THR A 152 -3.77 -25.36 16.51
N ASN A 153 -4.84 -26.05 16.88
CA ASN A 153 -6.18 -25.73 16.36
C ASN A 153 -6.90 -24.64 17.20
N GLU A 154 -6.20 -24.09 18.21
CA GLU A 154 -6.74 -23.07 19.09
C GLU A 154 -6.37 -21.66 18.59
N ASN A 155 -7.20 -20.69 18.94
CA ASN A 155 -6.88 -19.27 18.74
C ASN A 155 -6.22 -18.73 20.01
N TYR A 156 -5.24 -17.83 19.83
CA TYR A 156 -4.54 -17.17 20.92
C TYR A 156 -4.70 -15.65 20.84
N ASN A 157 -4.93 -15.02 21.98
CA ASN A 157 -4.92 -13.56 22.10
C ASN A 157 -3.53 -13.11 22.53
N ILE A 158 -2.85 -12.35 21.67
CA ILE A 158 -1.48 -11.85 21.86
C ILE A 158 -1.50 -10.33 21.80
N GLY A 159 -0.81 -9.65 22.69
CA GLY A 159 -0.57 -8.21 22.62
C GLY A 159 0.50 -7.90 21.58
N VAL A 160 0.20 -7.00 20.65
CA VAL A 160 1.17 -6.32 19.80
C VAL A 160 1.31 -4.91 20.31
N ASP A 161 2.47 -4.53 20.80
CA ASP A 161 2.62 -3.29 21.57
C ASP A 161 3.95 -2.57 21.34
N ASP A 162 4.05 -1.35 21.94
CA ASP A 162 5.19 -0.46 21.83
C ASP A 162 5.66 0.14 23.16
N ALA A 163 5.29 -0.48 24.27
CA ALA A 163 5.49 -0.03 25.65
C ALA A 163 4.51 1.04 26.17
N GLY A 164 3.62 1.58 25.36
CA GLY A 164 2.64 2.59 25.78
C GLY A 164 1.19 2.13 25.56
N THR A 165 0.94 1.59 24.39
CA THR A 165 -0.36 1.06 23.98
C THR A 165 -0.24 -0.39 23.54
N VAL A 166 -1.29 -1.16 23.73
CA VAL A 166 -1.34 -2.59 23.38
C VAL A 166 -2.57 -2.85 22.54
N ASP A 167 -2.39 -3.38 21.35
CA ASP A 167 -3.47 -3.98 20.56
C ASP A 167 -3.48 -5.48 20.81
N VAL A 168 -4.57 -6.00 21.39
CA VAL A 168 -4.74 -7.44 21.57
C VAL A 168 -5.33 -8.02 20.29
N VAL A 169 -4.57 -8.88 19.62
CA VAL A 169 -4.96 -9.51 18.38
C VAL A 169 -5.26 -11.00 18.59
N THR A 170 -6.19 -11.55 17.81
CA THR A 170 -6.51 -12.98 17.81
C THR A 170 -5.74 -13.70 16.72
N VAL A 171 -4.76 -14.51 17.10
CA VAL A 171 -3.95 -15.32 16.20
C VAL A 171 -4.66 -16.65 15.96
N THR A 172 -4.99 -16.94 14.70
CA THR A 172 -5.67 -18.16 14.25
C THR A 172 -4.69 -19.17 13.63
N PRO A 173 -5.10 -20.40 13.30
CA PRO A 173 -4.25 -21.37 12.60
C PRO A 173 -3.81 -20.96 11.18
N GLN A 174 -4.38 -19.90 10.61
CA GLN A 174 -3.99 -19.35 9.31
C GLN A 174 -3.01 -18.20 9.47
N TRP A 175 -2.08 -18.05 8.53
CA TRP A 175 -1.19 -16.89 8.50
C TRP A 175 -1.98 -15.59 8.37
N GLN A 176 -1.69 -14.64 9.25
CA GLN A 176 -2.25 -13.30 9.26
C GLN A 176 -1.13 -12.29 9.51
N ARG A 177 -1.21 -11.13 8.85
CA ARG A 177 -0.37 -9.98 9.18
C ARG A 177 -1.10 -9.13 10.21
N PHE A 178 -0.43 -8.82 11.28
CA PHE A 178 -0.92 -7.94 12.34
C PHE A 178 -0.12 -6.65 12.33
N GLU A 179 -0.80 -5.55 12.58
CA GLU A 179 -0.26 -4.21 12.49
C GLU A 179 -0.58 -3.45 13.77
N HIS A 180 0.33 -2.56 14.17
CA HIS A 180 0.11 -1.69 15.29
C HIS A 180 0.76 -0.33 15.04
N SER A 181 0.01 0.80 15.13
CA SER A 181 0.48 2.14 14.84
C SER A 181 0.47 3.04 16.08
N GLY A 182 1.43 3.97 16.20
CA GLY A 182 1.52 4.90 17.32
C GLY A 182 2.44 6.08 17.07
N SER A 183 2.24 7.18 17.81
CA SER A 183 2.90 8.46 17.59
C SER A 183 4.33 8.57 18.17
N ALA A 184 4.74 7.63 19.00
CA ALA A 184 6.04 7.68 19.69
C ALA A 184 6.61 6.28 19.90
N LYS A 185 6.70 5.50 18.80
CA LYS A 185 7.15 4.12 18.87
C LYS A 185 8.66 3.98 18.76
N PHE A 186 9.20 3.07 19.55
CA PHE A 186 10.61 2.71 19.52
C PHE A 186 10.85 1.19 19.59
N ARG A 187 9.81 0.37 19.40
CA ARG A 187 9.91 -1.09 19.42
C ARG A 187 8.80 -1.80 18.67
N LEU A 188 9.07 -3.05 18.33
CA LEU A 188 8.05 -4.07 18.13
C LEU A 188 8.11 -5.01 19.33
N GLN A 189 6.98 -5.23 20.01
CA GLN A 189 6.85 -6.15 21.14
C GLN A 189 5.63 -7.07 20.94
N LEU A 190 5.82 -8.34 21.24
CA LEU A 190 4.75 -9.31 21.36
C LEU A 190 4.69 -9.80 22.79
N SER A 191 3.50 -9.82 23.38
CA SER A 191 3.34 -10.06 24.81
C SER A 191 2.12 -10.89 25.16
N LEU A 192 2.27 -11.78 26.13
CA LEU A 192 1.19 -12.24 27.00
C LEU A 192 1.35 -11.53 28.34
N ARG A 193 0.50 -10.57 28.64
CA ARG A 193 0.68 -9.73 29.83
C ARG A 193 -0.61 -9.30 30.50
N GLN A 194 -1.64 -9.04 29.74
CA GLN A 194 -2.89 -8.47 30.24
C GLN A 194 -3.96 -9.54 30.41
N SER A 195 -5.00 -9.21 31.15
CA SER A 195 -6.15 -10.11 31.35
C SER A 195 -6.86 -10.50 30.05
N GLN A 196 -6.73 -9.69 28.99
CA GLN A 196 -7.30 -9.99 27.67
C GLN A 196 -6.41 -10.92 26.83
N THR A 197 -5.13 -11.10 27.16
CA THR A 197 -4.25 -12.04 26.48
C THR A 197 -4.47 -13.46 26.99
N SER A 198 -4.09 -14.44 26.17
CA SER A 198 -4.04 -15.84 26.58
C SER A 198 -3.00 -16.03 27.70
N ASP A 199 -3.15 -17.06 28.53
CA ASP A 199 -2.12 -17.42 29.52
C ASP A 199 -0.94 -18.14 28.88
N PHE A 200 -1.21 -18.85 27.78
CA PHE A 200 -0.26 -19.61 26.98
C PHE A 200 -0.54 -19.40 25.50
N ALA A 201 0.52 -19.40 24.66
CA ALA A 201 0.39 -19.39 23.21
C ALA A 201 1.55 -20.12 22.55
N ASP A 202 1.23 -20.93 21.56
CA ASP A 202 2.19 -21.62 20.68
C ASP A 202 1.95 -21.16 19.24
N VAL A 203 2.82 -20.32 18.76
CA VAL A 203 2.64 -19.63 17.47
C VAL A 203 3.90 -19.69 16.60
N SER A 204 3.70 -19.71 15.28
CA SER A 204 4.74 -19.39 14.31
C SER A 204 4.72 -17.90 14.01
N ILE A 205 5.89 -17.30 13.96
CA ILE A 205 6.11 -15.88 13.75
C ILE A 205 7.09 -15.66 12.60
N TRP A 206 6.86 -14.63 11.77
CA TRP A 206 7.71 -14.31 10.65
C TRP A 206 7.59 -12.85 10.25
N GLY A 207 8.68 -12.26 9.72
CA GLY A 207 8.65 -10.99 9.01
C GLY A 207 8.35 -9.79 9.88
N GLY A 208 9.06 -9.64 11.01
CA GLY A 208 8.98 -8.43 11.85
C GLY A 208 9.40 -7.18 11.09
N GLN A 209 8.60 -6.12 11.17
CA GLN A 209 8.87 -4.84 10.51
C GLN A 209 8.44 -3.68 11.38
N LEU A 210 9.28 -2.64 11.47
CA LEU A 210 8.98 -1.37 12.11
C LEU A 210 9.43 -0.24 11.20
N GLU A 211 8.51 0.63 10.80
CA GLU A 211 8.72 1.67 9.80
C GLU A 211 8.28 3.03 10.32
N ASP A 212 8.96 4.11 9.91
CA ASP A 212 8.42 5.46 10.06
C ASP A 212 7.25 5.64 9.10
N GLY A 213 6.08 6.08 9.60
CA GLY A 213 4.88 6.29 8.80
C GLY A 213 3.60 5.97 9.55
N THR A 214 2.47 6.06 8.84
CA THR A 214 1.11 5.87 9.37
C THR A 214 0.49 4.52 9.01
N TYR A 215 1.04 3.82 8.02
CA TYR A 215 0.60 2.51 7.55
C TYR A 215 1.81 1.63 7.19
N PRO A 216 1.72 0.30 7.34
CA PRO A 216 2.80 -0.60 6.98
C PRO A 216 2.84 -0.81 5.47
N THR A 217 4.06 -0.81 4.92
CA THR A 217 4.28 -1.13 3.52
C THR A 217 4.55 -2.63 3.30
N SER A 218 4.79 -3.04 2.06
CA SER A 218 5.18 -4.41 1.74
C SER A 218 6.41 -4.83 2.53
N TYR A 219 6.52 -6.11 2.84
CA TYR A 219 7.58 -6.64 3.69
C TYR A 219 8.98 -6.31 3.18
N ILE A 220 9.84 -5.85 4.08
CA ILE A 220 11.25 -5.54 3.83
C ILE A 220 12.10 -6.46 4.73
N LYS A 221 12.71 -7.48 4.14
CA LYS A 221 13.58 -8.40 4.85
C LYS A 221 14.83 -7.69 5.35
N THR A 222 15.20 -7.93 6.61
CA THR A 222 16.46 -7.47 7.20
C THR A 222 17.26 -8.63 7.78
N GLU A 223 18.56 -8.46 7.81
CA GLU A 223 19.53 -9.35 8.47
C GLU A 223 20.27 -8.55 9.55
N ALA A 224 21.57 -8.51 9.54
CA ALA A 224 22.41 -7.84 10.56
C ALA A 224 22.36 -6.30 10.53
N SER A 225 21.48 -5.71 9.71
CA SER A 225 21.32 -4.26 9.62
C SER A 225 19.93 -3.91 9.13
N THR A 226 19.47 -2.69 9.41
CA THR A 226 18.29 -2.09 8.82
C THR A 226 18.42 -2.04 7.29
N LEU A 227 17.30 -2.10 6.57
CA LEU A 227 17.29 -2.07 5.10
C LEU A 227 16.27 -1.06 4.58
N THR A 228 16.71 -0.24 3.62
CA THR A 228 15.85 0.69 2.89
C THR A 228 15.30 0.03 1.63
N ARG A 229 13.99 0.06 1.48
CA ARG A 229 13.32 -0.13 0.20
C ARG A 229 13.05 1.25 -0.40
N GLU A 230 13.70 1.50 -1.53
CA GLU A 230 13.50 2.74 -2.30
C GLU A 230 12.06 2.87 -2.78
N LYS A 231 11.61 4.10 -3.01
CA LYS A 231 10.27 4.38 -3.54
C LYS A 231 10.05 3.76 -4.93
N ASP A 232 8.82 3.36 -5.19
CA ASP A 232 8.39 3.09 -6.55
C ASP A 232 8.11 4.41 -7.28
N SER A 233 8.83 4.66 -8.35
CA SER A 233 8.57 5.80 -9.23
C SER A 233 8.02 5.29 -10.54
N ALA A 234 6.72 5.48 -10.76
CA ALA A 234 6.11 5.30 -12.05
C ALA A 234 6.12 6.65 -12.77
N THR A 235 7.02 6.79 -13.74
CA THR A 235 6.90 7.88 -14.69
C THR A 235 5.97 7.38 -15.78
N GLY A 236 4.81 8.01 -15.89
CA GLY A 236 3.85 7.71 -16.93
C GLY A 236 4.45 7.86 -18.32
N TRP A 237 3.75 7.39 -19.31
CA TRP A 237 4.16 7.52 -20.70
C TRP A 237 4.34 8.99 -21.08
N SER A 238 5.44 9.30 -21.72
CA SER A 238 5.70 10.59 -22.36
C SER A 238 5.79 10.38 -23.88
N GLY A 239 5.10 11.23 -24.62
CA GLY A 239 5.16 11.31 -26.08
C GLY A 239 4.37 10.23 -26.84
N ASN A 240 3.66 10.67 -27.86
CA ASN A 240 3.03 9.91 -28.96
C ASN A 240 2.07 8.75 -28.62
N TRP A 241 1.63 8.53 -27.37
CA TRP A 241 0.54 7.58 -27.07
C TRP A 241 -0.83 8.16 -27.45
N ILE A 242 -0.90 9.47 -27.64
CA ILE A 242 -2.04 10.20 -28.20
C ILE A 242 -1.72 10.65 -29.63
N ASP A 243 -0.97 9.88 -30.40
CA ASP A 243 -0.70 10.23 -31.82
C ASP A 243 -2.03 10.50 -32.52
N ASN A 244 -2.27 11.79 -32.81
CA ASN A 244 -3.46 12.34 -33.45
C ASN A 244 -4.75 12.37 -32.59
N ALA A 245 -4.72 12.15 -31.29
CA ALA A 245 -5.88 12.41 -30.44
C ALA A 245 -5.88 13.88 -30.03
N ASP A 246 -6.98 14.57 -30.32
CA ASP A 246 -7.23 15.92 -29.80
C ASP A 246 -7.95 15.76 -28.45
N LEU A 247 -7.26 16.06 -27.35
CA LEU A 247 -7.87 16.10 -26.03
C LEU A 247 -8.47 17.48 -25.72
N SER A 248 -8.98 18.20 -26.72
CA SER A 248 -9.86 19.37 -26.50
C SER A 248 -11.17 19.00 -25.80
N GLU A 249 -11.54 17.73 -25.83
CA GLU A 249 -12.55 17.10 -24.99
C GLU A 249 -12.12 15.65 -24.65
N GLY A 250 -12.68 15.08 -23.59
CA GLY A 250 -12.33 13.70 -23.28
C GLY A 250 -12.90 13.18 -21.97
N SER A 251 -12.41 12.01 -21.59
CA SER A 251 -12.72 11.41 -20.29
C SER A 251 -11.50 10.68 -19.74
N PHE A 252 -11.23 10.89 -18.46
CA PHE A 252 -10.15 10.26 -17.72
C PHE A 252 -10.74 9.42 -16.59
N PHE A 253 -10.44 8.13 -16.57
CA PHE A 253 -10.92 7.17 -15.58
C PHE A 253 -9.75 6.52 -14.87
N VAL A 254 -9.87 6.37 -13.55
CA VAL A 254 -8.96 5.59 -12.70
C VAL A 254 -9.74 4.69 -11.75
N ASP A 255 -9.22 3.49 -11.55
CA ASP A 255 -9.64 2.53 -10.53
C ASP A 255 -8.45 2.29 -9.61
N VAL A 256 -8.51 2.82 -8.39
CA VAL A 256 -7.36 2.92 -7.49
C VAL A 256 -7.74 2.64 -6.04
N THR A 257 -6.75 2.20 -5.25
CA THR A 257 -6.79 2.18 -3.79
C THR A 257 -5.72 3.13 -3.28
N PRO A 258 -6.01 4.42 -3.03
CA PRO A 258 -5.02 5.36 -2.49
C PRO A 258 -4.75 5.03 -1.03
N PHE A 259 -3.48 5.05 -0.62
CA PHE A 259 -3.09 4.85 0.78
C PHE A 259 -3.20 6.13 1.59
N ASN A 260 -3.63 6.00 2.85
CA ASN A 260 -3.69 7.12 3.79
C ASN A 260 -2.30 7.40 4.39
N SER A 261 -1.42 7.94 3.56
CA SER A 261 -0.01 8.17 3.91
C SER A 261 0.24 9.46 4.72
N GLY A 262 -0.78 10.30 4.89
CA GLY A 262 -0.60 11.65 5.46
C GLY A 262 0.03 12.65 4.49
N ASN A 263 0.30 12.25 3.24
CA ASN A 263 0.85 13.10 2.19
C ASN A 263 -0.17 13.33 1.06
N GLN A 264 0.02 14.41 0.30
CA GLN A 264 -0.68 14.55 -0.98
C GLN A 264 -0.03 13.63 -2.01
N THR A 265 -0.87 12.97 -2.82
CA THR A 265 -0.42 12.10 -3.92
C THR A 265 -1.24 12.37 -5.17
N THR A 266 -0.69 12.08 -6.35
CA THR A 266 -1.30 12.58 -7.59
C THR A 266 -1.26 11.56 -8.72
N ILE A 267 -2.38 11.45 -9.47
CA ILE A 267 -2.46 10.82 -10.80
C ILE A 267 -3.14 11.80 -11.75
N GLY A 268 -2.67 11.92 -13.00
CA GLY A 268 -3.37 12.74 -13.98
C GLY A 268 -2.73 12.84 -15.35
N LEU A 269 -3.32 13.71 -16.16
CA LEU A 269 -2.90 14.03 -17.52
C LEU A 269 -2.20 15.37 -17.55
N SER A 270 -1.15 15.55 -18.38
CA SER A 270 -0.47 16.81 -18.60
C SER A 270 0.26 16.84 -19.96
N ASP A 271 0.79 18.00 -20.33
CA ASP A 271 1.76 18.18 -21.42
C ASP A 271 3.22 18.08 -20.95
N GLY A 272 3.43 17.72 -19.67
CA GLY A 272 4.75 17.75 -19.02
C GLY A 272 5.11 19.12 -18.43
N SER A 273 4.24 20.12 -18.52
CA SER A 273 4.40 21.44 -17.88
C SER A 273 3.38 21.62 -16.73
N ASP A 274 3.54 22.61 -15.87
CA ASP A 274 2.54 22.96 -14.84
C ASP A 274 1.31 23.67 -15.41
N SER A 275 1.45 24.14 -16.61
CA SER A 275 0.45 25.02 -17.22
C SER A 275 -0.72 24.27 -17.84
N ASN A 276 -0.51 23.02 -18.24
CA ASN A 276 -1.53 22.23 -18.94
C ASN A 276 -1.69 20.87 -18.29
N LYS A 277 -2.69 20.72 -17.40
CA LYS A 277 -2.95 19.47 -16.70
C LYS A 277 -4.39 19.32 -16.20
N ILE A 278 -4.84 18.07 -16.14
CA ILE A 278 -6.01 17.60 -15.39
C ILE A 278 -5.53 16.50 -14.47
N ILE A 279 -5.61 16.73 -13.15
CA ILE A 279 -5.06 15.82 -12.14
C ILE A 279 -6.04 15.51 -11.02
N LEU A 280 -5.95 14.32 -10.48
CA LEU A 280 -6.56 13.89 -9.25
C LEU A 280 -5.52 13.99 -8.14
N VAL A 281 -5.74 14.90 -7.18
CA VAL A 281 -4.87 15.10 -6.03
C VAL A 281 -5.54 14.48 -4.80
N PHE A 282 -5.05 13.35 -4.37
CA PHE A 282 -5.49 12.67 -3.16
C PHE A 282 -4.93 13.44 -1.97
N GLN A 283 -5.82 13.94 -1.11
CA GLN A 283 -5.44 14.89 -0.06
C GLN A 283 -4.81 14.20 1.15
N ALA A 284 -3.86 14.88 1.79
CA ALA A 284 -3.18 14.40 3.00
C ALA A 284 -4.13 14.10 4.19
N ASN A 285 -5.37 14.61 4.16
CA ASN A 285 -6.36 14.34 5.20
C ASN A 285 -6.99 12.93 5.10
N GLY A 286 -6.68 12.16 4.05
CA GLY A 286 -7.15 10.78 3.86
C GLY A 286 -8.65 10.64 3.56
N THR A 287 -9.36 11.74 3.28
CA THR A 287 -10.83 11.73 3.13
C THR A 287 -11.33 12.42 1.87
N GLN A 288 -10.45 12.99 1.07
CA GLN A 288 -10.84 13.78 -0.12
C GLN A 288 -9.87 13.57 -1.28
N VAL A 289 -10.42 13.60 -2.49
CA VAL A 289 -9.68 13.82 -3.72
C VAL A 289 -10.05 15.20 -4.28
N ARG A 290 -9.05 15.97 -4.70
CA ARG A 290 -9.26 17.21 -5.43
C ARG A 290 -9.11 16.95 -6.92
N VAL A 291 -10.16 17.22 -7.69
CA VAL A 291 -10.03 17.35 -9.15
C VAL A 291 -9.50 18.74 -9.45
N PHE A 292 -8.33 18.80 -10.06
CA PHE A 292 -7.72 20.07 -10.45
C PHE A 292 -7.47 20.07 -11.97
N SER A 293 -7.85 21.18 -12.61
CA SER A 293 -7.46 21.47 -13.99
C SER A 293 -6.90 22.89 -14.06
N SER A 294 -5.80 23.07 -14.75
CA SER A 294 -5.25 24.40 -15.05
C SER A 294 -6.19 25.27 -15.90
N GLY A 295 -7.22 24.67 -16.49
CA GLY A 295 -8.33 25.37 -17.17
C GLY A 295 -9.36 26.01 -16.24
N GLY A 296 -9.18 25.97 -14.92
CA GLY A 296 -10.03 26.65 -13.95
C GLY A 296 -10.76 25.76 -12.94
N VAL A 297 -10.63 24.43 -13.01
CA VAL A 297 -11.28 23.50 -12.05
C VAL A 297 -10.48 23.37 -10.77
N SER A 298 -11.16 23.43 -9.63
CA SER A 298 -10.61 23.10 -8.31
C SER A 298 -11.71 22.59 -7.38
N SER A 299 -12.09 21.31 -7.52
CA SER A 299 -13.20 20.69 -6.79
C SER A 299 -12.71 19.64 -5.82
N PHE A 300 -13.08 19.78 -4.52
CA PHE A 300 -12.79 18.79 -3.47
C PHE A 300 -13.99 17.85 -3.34
N LEU A 301 -13.74 16.56 -3.47
CA LEU A 301 -14.75 15.50 -3.44
C LEU A 301 -14.40 14.49 -2.34
N ASN A 302 -15.43 14.02 -1.62
CA ASN A 302 -15.22 13.01 -0.58
C ASN A 302 -14.81 11.67 -1.17
N LEU A 303 -13.85 11.02 -0.53
CA LEU A 303 -13.31 9.73 -0.93
C LEU A 303 -12.90 8.94 0.31
N THR A 304 -13.03 7.62 0.29
CA THR A 304 -12.52 6.74 1.36
C THR A 304 -11.17 6.17 0.93
N PHE A 305 -10.10 6.49 1.68
CA PHE A 305 -8.77 5.94 1.46
C PHE A 305 -8.67 4.51 1.99
N ASP A 306 -7.62 3.80 1.61
CA ASP A 306 -7.37 2.39 1.92
C ASP A 306 -8.50 1.45 1.42
N GLN A 307 -9.35 1.97 0.54
CA GLN A 307 -10.40 1.23 -0.15
C GLN A 307 -10.34 1.52 -1.66
N ARG A 308 -10.81 0.57 -2.44
CA ARG A 308 -10.87 0.69 -3.89
C ARG A 308 -11.92 1.72 -4.30
N ASN A 309 -11.51 2.67 -5.13
CA ASN A 309 -12.34 3.73 -5.65
C ASN A 309 -12.22 3.82 -7.17
N LYS A 310 -13.34 3.99 -7.82
CA LYS A 310 -13.43 4.23 -9.25
C LYS A 310 -13.83 5.68 -9.49
N ILE A 311 -12.98 6.43 -10.17
CA ILE A 311 -13.16 7.87 -10.39
C ILE A 311 -13.14 8.14 -11.88
N ALA A 312 -14.08 8.91 -12.39
CA ALA A 312 -14.05 9.43 -13.75
C ALA A 312 -14.23 10.96 -13.77
N VAL A 313 -13.45 11.60 -14.63
CA VAL A 313 -13.58 13.01 -14.97
C VAL A 313 -13.89 13.07 -16.46
N THR A 314 -15.06 13.60 -16.82
CA THR A 314 -15.36 13.96 -18.21
C THR A 314 -15.14 15.46 -18.39
N PHE A 315 -14.58 15.87 -19.50
CA PHE A 315 -14.18 17.25 -19.73
C PHE A 315 -14.37 17.69 -21.19
N LYS A 316 -14.94 18.86 -21.36
CA LYS A 316 -14.90 19.68 -22.57
C LYS A 316 -15.05 21.15 -22.17
N GLU A 317 -14.92 22.04 -23.11
CA GLU A 317 -15.08 23.49 -22.88
C GLU A 317 -16.39 23.79 -22.15
N ASN A 318 -16.30 24.47 -21.00
CA ASN A 318 -17.42 24.85 -20.13
C ASN A 318 -18.26 23.66 -19.60
N GLU A 319 -17.75 22.44 -19.61
CA GLU A 319 -18.45 21.29 -19.03
C GLU A 319 -17.47 20.24 -18.49
N TYR A 320 -17.31 20.23 -17.16
CA TYR A 320 -16.65 19.15 -16.44
C TYR A 320 -17.65 18.42 -15.55
N LYS A 321 -17.58 17.09 -15.51
CA LYS A 321 -18.36 16.28 -14.57
C LYS A 321 -17.47 15.29 -13.86
N PHE A 322 -17.76 15.04 -12.58
CA PHE A 322 -16.97 14.19 -11.69
C PHE A 322 -17.83 13.04 -11.18
N PHE A 323 -17.35 11.83 -11.37
CA PHE A 323 -18.04 10.60 -10.97
C PHE A 323 -17.15 9.82 -10.00
N ILE A 324 -17.73 9.35 -8.89
CA ILE A 324 -17.06 8.48 -7.92
C ILE A 324 -18.00 7.33 -7.56
N ASN A 325 -17.53 6.11 -7.68
CA ASN A 325 -18.21 4.88 -7.24
C ASN A 325 -19.69 4.81 -7.70
N GLY A 326 -19.92 5.06 -8.97
CA GLY A 326 -21.26 4.98 -9.60
C GLY A 326 -22.13 6.21 -9.42
N ALA A 327 -21.65 7.31 -8.87
CA ALA A 327 -22.42 8.53 -8.66
C ALA A 327 -21.77 9.75 -9.33
N LEU A 328 -22.61 10.63 -9.92
CA LEU A 328 -22.19 12.00 -10.26
C LEU A 328 -22.10 12.81 -8.96
N VAL A 329 -20.90 13.28 -8.62
CA VAL A 329 -20.60 13.94 -7.34
C VAL A 329 -20.26 15.43 -7.48
N GLY A 330 -20.14 15.93 -8.69
CA GLY A 330 -19.86 17.35 -8.95
C GLY A 330 -19.75 17.68 -10.42
N SER A 331 -19.76 18.97 -10.73
CA SER A 331 -19.57 19.52 -12.08
C SER A 331 -19.00 20.93 -12.04
N ASP A 332 -18.41 21.36 -13.15
CA ASP A 332 -18.02 22.75 -13.40
C ASP A 332 -18.48 23.15 -14.81
N THR A 333 -18.99 24.35 -14.98
CA THR A 333 -19.58 24.86 -16.24
C THR A 333 -18.87 26.09 -16.79
N SER A 334 -17.67 26.38 -16.29
CA SER A 334 -16.92 27.62 -16.65
C SER A 334 -15.47 27.37 -17.02
N ALA A 335 -14.99 26.13 -16.87
CA ALA A 335 -13.60 25.81 -17.08
C ALA A 335 -13.27 25.52 -18.55
N THR A 336 -12.05 25.88 -18.95
CA THR A 336 -11.49 25.54 -20.25
C THR A 336 -10.74 24.20 -20.19
N VAL A 337 -10.49 23.58 -21.35
CA VAL A 337 -9.67 22.38 -21.43
C VAL A 337 -8.21 22.75 -21.68
N PRO A 338 -7.26 22.32 -20.83
CA PRO A 338 -5.84 22.56 -21.06
C PRO A 338 -5.38 21.91 -22.37
N PRO A 339 -4.66 22.63 -23.25
CA PRO A 339 -4.22 22.08 -24.52
C PRO A 339 -3.00 21.15 -24.38
N GLY A 340 -2.78 20.27 -25.36
CA GLY A 340 -1.55 19.53 -25.55
C GLY A 340 -1.27 18.43 -24.51
N MET A 341 -2.26 17.97 -23.76
CA MET A 341 -2.09 16.90 -22.79
C MET A 341 -1.75 15.57 -23.49
N ASP A 342 -0.50 15.15 -23.41
CA ASP A 342 0.04 13.97 -24.08
C ASP A 342 0.69 12.96 -23.13
N ARG A 343 0.51 13.15 -21.80
CA ARG A 343 1.19 12.36 -20.77
C ARG A 343 0.25 11.93 -19.65
N LEU A 344 0.42 10.67 -19.22
CA LEU A 344 -0.12 10.16 -17.95
C LEU A 344 0.98 10.27 -16.89
N ASN A 345 0.67 10.85 -15.75
CA ASN A 345 1.60 11.05 -14.63
C ASN A 345 1.09 10.39 -13.35
N PHE A 346 2.03 9.85 -12.56
CA PHE A 346 1.79 9.35 -11.21
C PHE A 346 2.47 10.24 -10.16
N SER A 347 2.59 11.52 -10.43
CA SER A 347 3.17 12.53 -9.56
C SER A 347 2.67 13.90 -9.96
N ASN A 348 2.84 14.88 -9.08
CA ASN A 348 2.67 16.27 -9.44
C ASN A 348 3.85 16.68 -10.33
N ARG A 349 3.69 16.42 -11.54
CA ARG A 349 4.41 16.55 -12.78
C ARG A 349 5.76 17.30 -12.83
N THR A 350 5.99 18.48 -12.20
CA THR A 350 7.24 19.24 -12.26
C THR A 350 8.21 18.98 -11.14
N ALA A 351 7.67 18.62 -10.00
CA ALA A 351 8.50 18.28 -8.87
C ALA A 351 8.49 16.76 -8.75
N SER A 352 9.57 16.16 -8.48
CA SER A 352 9.67 14.80 -7.99
C SER A 352 8.96 14.62 -6.62
N THR A 353 7.79 15.22 -6.45
CA THR A 353 6.96 15.26 -5.24
C THR A 353 5.56 14.75 -5.55
N ASP A 354 4.80 14.44 -4.52
CA ASP A 354 3.40 14.01 -4.59
C ASP A 354 3.20 12.76 -5.46
N PHE A 355 4.16 11.82 -5.43
CA PHE A 355 4.03 10.54 -6.12
C PHE A 355 2.79 9.81 -5.61
N PHE A 356 2.05 9.17 -6.52
CA PHE A 356 0.93 8.34 -6.13
C PHE A 356 1.41 7.17 -5.26
N GLU A 357 0.81 7.05 -4.09
CA GLU A 357 1.01 5.95 -3.15
C GLU A 357 -0.31 5.16 -3.05
N GLY A 358 -0.25 3.89 -3.42
CA GLY A 358 -1.45 3.06 -3.47
C GLY A 358 -1.39 1.95 -4.50
N LYS A 359 -2.54 1.39 -4.79
CA LYS A 359 -2.74 0.36 -5.82
C LYS A 359 -3.49 0.94 -7.01
N VAL A 360 -3.02 0.61 -8.20
CA VAL A 360 -3.68 1.00 -9.46
C VAL A 360 -4.23 -0.26 -10.12
N HIS A 361 -5.54 -0.31 -10.28
CA HIS A 361 -6.26 -1.46 -10.86
C HIS A 361 -6.59 -1.26 -12.34
N ASP A 362 -6.92 -0.02 -12.74
CA ASP A 362 -7.25 0.33 -14.12
C ASP A 362 -7.11 1.85 -14.34
N ILE A 363 -6.61 2.25 -15.50
CA ILE A 363 -6.61 3.64 -15.97
C ILE A 363 -7.04 3.64 -17.43
N ARG A 364 -7.98 4.53 -17.78
CA ARG A 364 -8.43 4.71 -19.16
C ARG A 364 -8.53 6.17 -19.53
N VAL A 365 -8.15 6.49 -20.75
CA VAL A 365 -8.33 7.82 -21.35
C VAL A 365 -9.13 7.66 -22.63
N TYR A 366 -10.09 8.52 -22.82
CA TYR A 366 -10.94 8.57 -24.00
C TYR A 366 -10.81 9.97 -24.62
N ASP A 367 -10.76 10.04 -25.94
CA ASP A 367 -10.75 11.27 -26.75
C ASP A 367 -12.18 11.79 -27.03
N TYR A 368 -13.13 11.43 -26.19
CA TYR A 368 -14.50 11.89 -26.26
C TYR A 368 -15.12 11.91 -24.86
N VAL A 369 -16.14 12.73 -24.69
CA VAL A 369 -16.91 12.81 -23.46
C VAL A 369 -17.80 11.57 -23.32
N LEU A 370 -17.57 10.77 -22.29
CA LEU A 370 -18.47 9.67 -21.93
C LEU A 370 -19.85 10.24 -21.58
N ALA A 371 -20.91 9.60 -22.08
CA ALA A 371 -22.25 9.93 -21.61
C ALA A 371 -22.35 9.65 -20.09
N GLU A 372 -23.16 10.39 -19.38
CA GLU A 372 -23.32 10.26 -17.93
C GLU A 372 -23.59 8.82 -17.49
N SER A 373 -24.49 8.13 -18.21
CA SER A 373 -24.80 6.72 -17.97
C SER A 373 -23.60 5.78 -18.20
N GLU A 374 -22.72 6.12 -19.15
CA GLU A 374 -21.51 5.35 -19.42
C GLU A 374 -20.47 5.58 -18.32
N ALA A 375 -20.29 6.85 -17.85
CA ALA A 375 -19.40 7.20 -16.77
C ALA A 375 -19.86 6.57 -15.44
N ILE A 376 -21.14 6.60 -15.14
CA ILE A 376 -21.74 5.92 -13.97
C ILE A 376 -21.46 4.41 -14.05
N LYS A 377 -21.76 3.76 -15.19
CA LYS A 377 -21.50 2.34 -15.37
C LYS A 377 -20.01 1.97 -15.27
N LEU A 378 -19.11 2.83 -15.73
CA LEU A 378 -17.67 2.60 -15.66
C LEU A 378 -17.16 2.69 -14.22
N THR A 379 -17.76 3.58 -13.43
CA THR A 379 -17.38 3.80 -12.03
C THR A 379 -18.15 2.91 -11.03
N THR A 380 -19.14 2.15 -11.45
CA THR A 380 -19.77 1.09 -10.64
C THR A 380 -18.90 -0.18 -10.62
#